data_386552423a6246503d4c08e25362bf0b
#
_entry.id   386552423a6246503d4c08e25362bf0b
#
_cell.length_a   1.000
_cell.length_b   1.000
_cell.length_c   1.000
_cell.angle_alpha   90.00
_cell.angle_beta   90.00
_cell.angle_gamma   90.00
#
_symmetry.space_group_name_H-M   'P 1'
#
loop_
_entity.id
_entity.type
_entity.pdbx_description
1 polymer ?
#
loop_
_entity_poly.entity_id
_entity_poly.type
_entity_poly.pdbx_seq_one_letter_code
_entity_poly.pdbx_strand_id
1 'polypeptide(L)'
;MPPRFLFVTVLLLAGCQSTQHPPLALAPSVDLARFMGDWYVIANIPTFIEEGAHNAVESYRLAADGTIETTFTFRAGGFDGEPKRYTPRGFVQDRASNAVWGMQFIWPVKADYRIAYLSPDYTQTVIGREKRDYVWIMARTPQIPEPDYQRLLQFLAGQGYDVSLIRKVPQRWDERPAKAGGTQ
;
A
#
# COMPACT_ATOMS: atom_id res chain seq x y z
N MET A 1 -22.75 7.11 70.55
CA MET A 1 -22.15 7.68 69.35
C MET A 1 -21.61 6.56 68.46
N PRO A 2 -22.22 6.27 67.34
CA PRO A 2 -21.71 5.23 66.44
C PRO A 2 -20.59 5.77 65.55
N PRO A 3 -19.56 4.95 65.18
CA PRO A 3 -18.48 5.37 64.35
C PRO A 3 -18.91 5.48 62.87
N ARG A 4 -18.60 6.60 62.25
CA ARG A 4 -18.77 6.84 60.78
C ARG A 4 -17.63 6.18 60.05
N PHE A 5 -17.94 5.08 59.32
CA PHE A 5 -17.01 4.52 58.34
C PHE A 5 -17.02 5.35 57.07
N LEU A 6 -15.87 5.97 56.77
CA LEU A 6 -15.63 6.69 55.54
C LEU A 6 -15.22 5.68 54.45
N PHE A 7 -16.15 5.40 53.50
CA PHE A 7 -15.81 4.61 52.32
C PHE A 7 -15.07 5.50 51.34
N VAL A 8 -13.79 5.25 51.18
CA VAL A 8 -12.98 5.85 50.11
C VAL A 8 -13.17 5.01 48.85
N THR A 9 -13.97 5.51 47.90
CA THR A 9 -14.13 4.90 46.58
C THR A 9 -12.93 5.28 45.72
N VAL A 10 -12.01 4.35 45.49
CA VAL A 10 -10.91 4.50 44.55
C VAL A 10 -11.45 4.29 43.14
N LEU A 11 -11.62 5.37 42.37
CA LEU A 11 -11.94 5.31 40.95
C LEU A 11 -10.68 4.89 40.20
N LEU A 12 -10.62 3.63 39.74
CA LEU A 12 -9.62 3.17 38.78
C LEU A 12 -9.94 3.76 37.41
N LEU A 13 -9.27 4.83 37.02
CA LEU A 13 -9.26 5.33 35.66
C LEU A 13 -8.43 4.35 34.80
N ALA A 14 -9.11 3.38 34.19
CA ALA A 14 -8.52 2.61 33.10
C ALA A 14 -8.32 3.54 31.89
N GLY A 15 -7.12 4.12 31.78
CA GLY A 15 -6.71 4.89 30.62
C GLY A 15 -6.65 3.94 29.43
N CYS A 16 -7.53 4.09 28.44
CA CYS A 16 -7.33 3.52 27.13
C CYS A 16 -6.05 4.13 26.55
N GLN A 17 -4.94 3.42 26.64
CA GLN A 17 -3.74 3.76 25.86
C GLN A 17 -4.07 3.46 24.41
N SER A 18 -4.48 4.48 23.65
CA SER A 18 -4.41 4.42 22.20
C SER A 18 -2.93 4.23 21.85
N THR A 19 -2.57 3.12 21.24
CA THR A 19 -1.23 2.90 20.66
C THR A 19 -1.06 3.91 19.51
N GLN A 20 -0.65 5.13 19.84
CA GLN A 20 -0.27 6.12 18.84
C GLN A 20 1.10 5.71 18.32
N HIS A 21 1.12 5.12 17.12
CA HIS A 21 2.38 4.92 16.40
C HIS A 21 2.98 6.30 16.05
N PRO A 22 4.31 6.42 16.02
CA PRO A 22 4.95 7.59 15.41
C PRO A 22 4.43 7.79 13.97
N PRO A 23 4.48 9.02 13.43
CA PRO A 23 4.12 9.27 12.04
C PRO A 23 4.81 8.27 11.10
N LEU A 24 4.08 7.78 10.10
CA LEU A 24 4.65 6.85 9.12
C LEU A 24 5.82 7.52 8.40
N ALA A 25 6.97 6.84 8.35
CA ALA A 25 8.08 7.31 7.53
C ALA A 25 7.64 7.48 6.07
N LEU A 26 8.15 8.52 5.42
CA LEU A 26 7.87 8.80 4.02
C LEU A 26 9.17 8.73 3.21
N ALA A 27 9.06 8.36 1.96
CA ALA A 27 10.12 8.58 1.00
C ALA A 27 10.46 10.08 0.98
N PRO A 28 11.73 10.48 1.13
CA PRO A 28 12.08 11.90 1.34
C PRO A 28 11.77 12.78 0.12
N SER A 29 11.78 12.19 -1.06
CA SER A 29 11.40 12.84 -2.31
C SER A 29 11.02 11.80 -3.36
N VAL A 30 9.94 12.06 -4.10
CA VAL A 30 9.45 11.21 -5.19
C VAL A 30 9.43 12.01 -6.50
N ASP A 31 10.25 11.61 -7.44
CA ASP A 31 10.14 12.06 -8.83
C ASP A 31 8.91 11.37 -9.43
N LEU A 32 7.84 12.13 -9.65
CA LEU A 32 6.58 11.60 -10.17
C LEU A 32 6.76 10.97 -11.54
N ALA A 33 7.59 11.55 -12.43
CA ALA A 33 7.79 11.00 -13.77
C ALA A 33 8.43 9.59 -13.72
N ARG A 34 9.43 9.41 -12.85
CA ARG A 34 10.09 8.12 -12.62
C ARG A 34 9.17 7.11 -11.91
N PHE A 35 8.26 7.59 -11.07
CA PHE A 35 7.34 6.73 -10.33
C PHE A 35 6.21 6.18 -11.21
N MET A 36 5.86 6.83 -12.32
CA MET A 36 4.81 6.38 -13.24
C MET A 36 5.12 5.02 -13.85
N GLY A 37 4.12 4.42 -14.49
CA GLY A 37 4.17 3.08 -15.11
C GLY A 37 3.66 1.99 -14.17
N ASP A 38 3.99 0.75 -14.49
CA ASP A 38 3.45 -0.44 -13.83
C ASP A 38 4.25 -0.82 -12.58
N TRP A 39 3.50 -1.21 -11.55
CA TRP A 39 3.99 -1.76 -10.30
C TRP A 39 3.25 -3.06 -9.98
N TYR A 40 3.97 -4.17 -9.90
CA TYR A 40 3.43 -5.45 -9.48
C TYR A 40 3.25 -5.46 -7.96
N VAL A 41 2.07 -5.85 -7.49
CA VAL A 41 1.84 -6.02 -6.05
C VAL A 41 2.44 -7.35 -5.62
N ILE A 42 3.53 -7.30 -4.86
CA ILE A 42 4.26 -8.48 -4.36
C ILE A 42 3.58 -9.07 -3.12
N ALA A 43 3.16 -8.17 -2.21
CA ALA A 43 2.44 -8.55 -0.99
C ALA A 43 1.63 -7.36 -0.48
N ASN A 44 0.58 -7.64 0.29
CA ASN A 44 -0.25 -6.60 0.88
C ASN A 44 -0.90 -7.06 2.20
N ILE A 45 -1.38 -6.10 3.00
CA ILE A 45 -2.53 -6.33 3.87
C ILE A 45 -3.74 -5.96 3.00
N PRO A 46 -4.53 -6.96 2.53
CA PRO A 46 -5.52 -6.73 1.50
C PRO A 46 -6.71 -5.91 2.02
N THR A 47 -7.21 -5.02 1.18
CA THR A 47 -8.56 -4.47 1.37
C THR A 47 -9.61 -5.54 1.00
N PHE A 48 -10.87 -5.32 1.37
CA PHE A 48 -11.96 -6.26 1.07
C PHE A 48 -12.14 -6.54 -0.44
N ILE A 49 -11.72 -5.62 -1.32
CA ILE A 49 -11.80 -5.81 -2.78
C ILE A 49 -10.64 -6.62 -3.34
N GLU A 50 -9.55 -6.77 -2.58
CA GLU A 50 -8.29 -7.41 -3.01
C GLU A 50 -8.12 -8.82 -2.45
N GLU A 51 -9.05 -9.29 -1.62
CA GLU A 51 -8.97 -10.64 -1.06
C GLU A 51 -8.90 -11.68 -2.18
N GLY A 52 -7.88 -12.54 -2.11
CA GLY A 52 -7.64 -13.56 -3.13
C GLY A 52 -7.15 -13.02 -4.48
N ALA A 53 -6.61 -11.81 -4.54
CA ALA A 53 -6.06 -11.23 -5.78
C ALA A 53 -4.83 -12.03 -6.26
N HIS A 54 -4.77 -12.27 -7.58
CA HIS A 54 -3.66 -12.86 -8.31
C HIS A 54 -3.26 -11.94 -9.47
N ASN A 55 -1.99 -11.92 -9.83
CA ASN A 55 -1.48 -11.05 -10.91
C ASN A 55 -1.89 -9.58 -10.75
N ALA A 56 -1.84 -9.07 -9.51
CA ALA A 56 -2.23 -7.70 -9.22
C ALA A 56 -1.16 -6.71 -9.68
N VAL A 57 -1.60 -5.69 -10.41
CA VAL A 57 -0.76 -4.60 -10.94
C VAL A 57 -1.45 -3.27 -10.73
N GLU A 58 -0.70 -2.29 -10.24
CA GLU A 58 -1.08 -0.89 -10.24
C GLU A 58 -0.28 -0.13 -11.31
N SER A 59 -0.99 0.57 -12.20
CA SER A 59 -0.40 1.38 -13.27
C SER A 59 -0.72 2.84 -13.02
N TYR A 60 0.30 3.70 -13.02
CA TYR A 60 0.16 5.14 -12.78
C TYR A 60 0.55 5.95 -14.00
N ARG A 61 -0.18 7.03 -14.26
CA ARG A 61 0.11 8.01 -15.29
C ARG A 61 -0.15 9.43 -14.77
N LEU A 62 0.84 10.30 -14.91
CA LEU A 62 0.68 11.71 -14.58
C LEU A 62 -0.19 12.38 -15.66
N ALA A 63 -1.33 12.94 -15.26
CA ALA A 63 -2.23 13.68 -16.12
C ALA A 63 -1.78 15.14 -16.28
N ALA A 64 -2.27 15.81 -17.33
CA ALA A 64 -1.92 17.20 -17.60
C ALA A 64 -2.37 18.19 -16.49
N ASP A 65 -3.40 17.83 -15.74
CA ASP A 65 -3.91 18.60 -14.59
C ASP A 65 -3.11 18.34 -13.28
N GLY A 66 -2.06 17.54 -13.34
CA GLY A 66 -1.20 17.20 -12.20
C GLY A 66 -1.79 16.12 -11.28
N THR A 67 -2.91 15.51 -11.65
CA THR A 67 -3.44 14.33 -10.96
C THR A 67 -2.77 13.05 -11.45
N ILE A 68 -2.91 11.95 -10.69
CA ILE A 68 -2.37 10.64 -11.04
C ILE A 68 -3.54 9.75 -11.49
N GLU A 69 -3.60 9.45 -12.78
CA GLU A 69 -4.48 8.44 -13.29
C GLU A 69 -3.95 7.07 -12.89
N THR A 70 -4.79 6.31 -12.19
CA THR A 70 -4.41 5.00 -11.68
C THR A 70 -5.28 3.94 -12.32
N THR A 71 -4.69 2.81 -12.67
CA THR A 71 -5.41 1.61 -13.06
C THR A 71 -4.91 0.46 -12.19
N PHE A 72 -5.81 -0.12 -11.41
CA PHE A 72 -5.54 -1.31 -10.62
C PHE A 72 -6.24 -2.50 -11.26
N THR A 73 -5.48 -3.55 -11.58
CA THR A 73 -5.98 -4.77 -12.20
C THR A 73 -5.52 -6.01 -11.45
N PHE A 74 -6.37 -7.03 -11.38
CA PHE A 74 -6.02 -8.34 -10.84
C PHE A 74 -6.97 -9.43 -11.31
N ARG A 75 -6.65 -10.72 -11.04
CA ARG A 75 -7.53 -11.87 -11.18
C ARG A 75 -8.09 -12.24 -9.82
N ALA A 76 -9.42 -12.43 -9.72
CA ALA A 76 -10.10 -12.73 -8.46
C ALA A 76 -10.09 -14.25 -8.17
N GLY A 77 -9.56 -14.66 -7.01
CA GLY A 77 -9.61 -16.04 -6.53
C GLY A 77 -8.68 -17.03 -7.19
N GLY A 78 -7.92 -16.63 -8.22
CA GLY A 78 -6.97 -17.50 -8.93
C GLY A 78 -6.46 -16.89 -10.22
N PHE A 79 -5.45 -17.52 -10.84
CA PHE A 79 -4.86 -17.03 -12.10
C PHE A 79 -5.84 -17.03 -13.27
N ASP A 80 -6.81 -17.94 -13.25
CA ASP A 80 -7.86 -18.06 -14.26
C ASP A 80 -9.16 -17.37 -13.81
N GLY A 81 -9.11 -16.68 -12.66
CA GLY A 81 -10.25 -15.98 -12.08
C GLY A 81 -10.72 -14.78 -12.92
N GLU A 82 -11.87 -14.25 -12.55
CA GLU A 82 -12.46 -13.09 -13.23
C GLU A 82 -11.52 -11.89 -13.19
N PRO A 83 -11.23 -11.21 -14.33
CA PRO A 83 -10.44 -9.99 -14.33
C PRO A 83 -11.21 -8.84 -13.67
N LYS A 84 -10.57 -8.21 -12.70
CA LYS A 84 -11.08 -6.99 -12.04
C LYS A 84 -10.25 -5.80 -12.48
N ARG A 85 -10.90 -4.64 -12.61
CA ARG A 85 -10.28 -3.38 -12.97
C ARG A 85 -10.92 -2.24 -12.20
N TYR A 86 -10.10 -1.42 -11.56
CA TYR A 86 -10.47 -0.18 -10.89
C TYR A 86 -9.63 0.98 -11.44
N THR A 87 -10.22 2.17 -11.50
CA THR A 87 -9.56 3.35 -12.06
C THR A 87 -9.68 4.55 -11.11
N PRO A 88 -9.09 4.45 -9.89
CA PRO A 88 -9.10 5.57 -8.96
C PRO A 88 -8.23 6.71 -9.49
N ARG A 89 -8.43 7.91 -8.93
CA ARG A 89 -7.60 9.07 -9.23
C ARG A 89 -6.80 9.50 -8.00
N GLY A 90 -5.49 9.64 -8.17
CA GLY A 90 -4.58 10.11 -7.14
C GLY A 90 -4.42 11.64 -7.20
N PHE A 91 -4.38 12.26 -6.01
CA PHE A 91 -4.15 13.69 -5.83
C PHE A 91 -2.94 13.85 -4.91
N VAL A 92 -1.86 14.42 -5.43
CA VAL A 92 -0.67 14.73 -4.63
C VAL A 92 -1.03 15.80 -3.61
N GLN A 93 -0.92 15.46 -2.32
CA GLN A 93 -1.28 16.34 -1.20
C GLN A 93 -0.05 17.05 -0.61
N ASP A 94 1.09 16.36 -0.56
CA ASP A 94 2.37 16.96 -0.17
C ASP A 94 3.26 17.15 -1.40
N ARG A 95 3.39 18.39 -1.84
CA ARG A 95 4.20 18.76 -3.00
C ARG A 95 5.69 18.93 -2.68
N ALA A 96 6.08 18.91 -1.40
CA ALA A 96 7.48 19.00 -1.02
C ALA A 96 8.19 17.67 -1.25
N SER A 97 7.58 16.56 -0.83
CA SER A 97 8.11 15.21 -1.03
C SER A 97 7.46 14.47 -2.21
N ASN A 98 6.25 14.84 -2.62
CA ASN A 98 5.36 14.09 -3.51
C ASN A 98 5.01 12.67 -2.97
N ALA A 99 5.23 12.40 -1.69
CA ALA A 99 5.06 11.07 -1.11
C ALA A 99 3.67 10.84 -0.48
N VAL A 100 2.85 11.87 -0.34
CA VAL A 100 1.50 11.76 0.25
C VAL A 100 0.46 12.09 -0.80
N TRP A 101 -0.42 11.12 -1.07
CA TRP A 101 -1.52 11.28 -2.03
C TRP A 101 -2.86 10.99 -1.36
N GLY A 102 -3.92 11.55 -1.93
CA GLY A 102 -5.30 11.14 -1.66
C GLY A 102 -5.83 10.31 -2.83
N MET A 103 -6.06 9.02 -2.62
CA MET A 103 -6.55 8.11 -3.66
C MET A 103 -8.08 8.08 -3.66
N GLN A 104 -8.71 8.50 -4.75
CA GLN A 104 -10.17 8.63 -4.86
C GLN A 104 -10.76 7.53 -5.73
N PHE A 105 -11.43 6.58 -5.09
CA PHE A 105 -12.24 5.55 -5.75
C PHE A 105 -13.68 6.02 -5.98
N ILE A 106 -14.23 6.77 -5.03
CA ILE A 106 -15.61 7.29 -5.05
C ILE A 106 -15.58 8.75 -4.56
N TRP A 107 -16.12 9.65 -5.35
CA TRP A 107 -16.25 11.05 -4.95
C TRP A 107 -17.20 11.20 -3.75
N PRO A 108 -16.92 12.06 -2.75
CA PRO A 108 -15.73 12.93 -2.62
C PRO A 108 -14.59 12.35 -1.78
N VAL A 109 -14.64 11.05 -1.43
CA VAL A 109 -13.73 10.42 -0.46
C VAL A 109 -12.35 10.18 -1.08
N LYS A 110 -11.30 10.66 -0.40
CA LYS A 110 -9.90 10.40 -0.74
C LYS A 110 -9.26 9.55 0.35
N ALA A 111 -8.90 8.32 0.01
CA ALA A 111 -8.18 7.43 0.91
C ALA A 111 -6.73 7.86 1.08
N ASP A 112 -6.19 7.72 2.28
CA ASP A 112 -4.78 7.98 2.58
C ASP A 112 -3.89 7.00 1.83
N TYR A 113 -2.88 7.50 1.12
CA TYR A 113 -1.94 6.76 0.31
C TYR A 113 -0.56 7.40 0.47
N ARG A 114 0.38 6.68 1.06
CA ARG A 114 1.69 7.20 1.42
C ARG A 114 2.80 6.33 0.87
N ILE A 115 3.68 6.91 0.08
CA ILE A 115 4.90 6.26 -0.37
C ILE A 115 5.87 6.26 0.82
N ALA A 116 5.81 5.18 1.62
CA ALA A 116 6.57 5.05 2.85
C ALA A 116 8.03 4.68 2.59
N TYR A 117 8.28 3.93 1.54
CA TYR A 117 9.60 3.53 1.08
C TYR A 117 9.65 3.58 -0.44
N LEU A 118 10.78 3.99 -0.96
CA LEU A 118 11.09 3.95 -2.40
C LEU A 118 12.58 3.66 -2.54
N SER A 119 12.93 2.62 -3.29
CA SER A 119 14.34 2.30 -3.58
C SER A 119 14.97 3.39 -4.48
N PRO A 120 16.27 3.69 -4.34
CA PRO A 120 16.92 4.76 -5.13
C PRO A 120 16.84 4.55 -6.64
N ASP A 121 16.76 3.31 -7.08
CA ASP A 121 16.61 2.92 -8.49
C ASP A 121 15.16 2.88 -8.97
N TYR A 122 14.17 3.11 -8.07
CA TYR A 122 12.73 3.06 -8.35
C TYR A 122 12.24 1.67 -8.79
N THR A 123 12.88 0.61 -8.30
CA THR A 123 12.47 -0.78 -8.60
C THR A 123 11.57 -1.39 -7.56
N GLN A 124 11.60 -0.89 -6.31
CA GLN A 124 10.81 -1.38 -5.17
C GLN A 124 10.21 -0.21 -4.40
N THR A 125 8.97 -0.37 -3.96
CA THR A 125 8.28 0.64 -3.14
C THR A 125 7.38 -0.02 -2.10
N VAL A 126 7.12 0.71 -1.02
CA VAL A 126 6.10 0.37 -0.03
C VAL A 126 5.11 1.51 0.04
N ILE A 127 3.86 1.19 -0.17
CA ILE A 127 2.75 2.10 0.02
C ILE A 127 2.07 1.75 1.33
N GLY A 128 1.91 2.74 2.19
CA GLY A 128 1.27 2.57 3.48
C GLY A 128 0.18 3.59 3.74
N ARG A 129 -0.41 3.49 4.92
CA ARG A 129 -1.39 4.42 5.47
C ARG A 129 -1.05 4.78 6.90
N GLU A 130 -1.38 6.00 7.33
CA GLU A 130 -1.11 6.45 8.70
C GLU A 130 -1.74 5.53 9.76
N LYS A 131 -2.88 4.91 9.43
CA LYS A 131 -3.60 3.97 10.32
C LYS A 131 -2.95 2.59 10.46
N ARG A 132 -1.98 2.23 9.61
CA ARG A 132 -1.37 0.88 9.51
C ARG A 132 -2.37 -0.25 9.22
N ASP A 133 -3.56 0.09 8.72
CA ASP A 133 -4.62 -0.87 8.40
C ASP A 133 -4.38 -1.61 7.06
N TYR A 134 -3.80 -0.93 6.07
CA TYR A 134 -3.46 -1.48 4.76
C TYR A 134 -2.04 -1.10 4.35
N VAL A 135 -1.41 -1.97 3.58
CA VAL A 135 -0.07 -1.76 3.03
C VAL A 135 0.10 -2.56 1.74
N TRP A 136 0.92 -2.04 0.82
CA TRP A 136 1.31 -2.72 -0.41
C TRP A 136 2.82 -2.67 -0.56
N ILE A 137 3.45 -3.83 -0.72
CA ILE A 137 4.82 -4.00 -1.18
C ILE A 137 4.74 -4.18 -2.68
N MET A 138 5.37 -3.31 -3.44
CA MET A 138 5.30 -3.34 -4.90
C MET A 138 6.68 -3.28 -5.54
N ALA A 139 6.80 -3.83 -6.74
CA ALA A 139 8.04 -3.81 -7.51
C ALA A 139 7.78 -3.64 -9.00
N ARG A 140 8.84 -3.28 -9.75
CA ARG A 140 8.81 -3.20 -11.22
C ARG A 140 8.82 -4.57 -11.89
N THR A 141 9.11 -5.61 -11.15
CA THR A 141 9.09 -7.00 -11.60
C THR A 141 8.06 -7.80 -10.80
N PRO A 142 7.47 -8.86 -11.36
CA PRO A 142 6.45 -9.66 -10.68
C PRO A 142 6.99 -10.46 -9.48
N GLN A 143 8.31 -10.50 -9.32
CA GLN A 143 9.00 -11.18 -8.22
C GLN A 143 10.17 -10.33 -7.77
N ILE A 144 10.50 -10.42 -6.47
CA ILE A 144 11.71 -9.83 -5.88
C ILE A 144 12.49 -10.91 -5.13
N PRO A 145 13.82 -10.75 -4.95
CA PRO A 145 14.61 -11.66 -4.14
C PRO A 145 14.07 -11.74 -2.70
N GLU A 146 14.12 -12.95 -2.12
CA GLU A 146 13.63 -13.15 -0.75
C GLU A 146 14.34 -12.26 0.29
N PRO A 147 15.66 -12.00 0.22
CA PRO A 147 16.32 -11.04 1.12
C PRO A 147 15.71 -9.63 1.04
N ASP A 148 15.34 -9.17 -0.15
CA ASP A 148 14.68 -7.86 -0.33
C ASP A 148 13.30 -7.86 0.30
N TYR A 149 12.52 -8.92 0.10
CA TYR A 149 11.21 -9.07 0.71
C TYR A 149 11.32 -9.03 2.25
N GLN A 150 12.25 -9.77 2.83
CA GLN A 150 12.46 -9.77 4.28
C GLN A 150 12.90 -8.40 4.80
N ARG A 151 13.74 -7.68 4.08
CA ARG A 151 14.14 -6.31 4.42
C ARG A 151 12.93 -5.35 4.45
N LEU A 152 12.02 -5.48 3.47
CA LEU A 152 10.79 -4.66 3.43
C LEU A 152 9.82 -5.02 4.56
N LEU A 153 9.71 -6.31 4.94
CA LEU A 153 8.95 -6.71 6.13
C LEU A 153 9.54 -6.15 7.42
N GLN A 154 10.87 -6.17 7.58
CA GLN A 154 11.53 -5.57 8.74
C GLN A 154 11.30 -4.05 8.79
N PHE A 155 11.37 -3.36 7.65
CA PHE A 155 11.01 -1.95 7.56
C PHE A 155 9.59 -1.72 8.06
N LEU A 156 8.61 -2.50 7.59
CA LEU A 156 7.21 -2.36 7.98
C LEU A 156 6.97 -2.65 9.46
N ALA A 157 7.62 -3.67 10.02
CA ALA A 157 7.57 -3.94 11.46
C ALA A 157 8.08 -2.74 12.27
N GLY A 158 9.20 -2.12 11.83
CA GLY A 158 9.73 -0.89 12.43
C GLY A 158 8.80 0.32 12.29
N GLN A 159 7.90 0.32 11.31
CA GLN A 159 6.87 1.34 11.13
C GLN A 159 5.57 1.06 11.91
N GLY A 160 5.51 -0.03 12.67
CA GLY A 160 4.37 -0.40 13.50
C GLY A 160 3.27 -1.17 12.78
N TYR A 161 3.55 -1.77 11.62
CA TYR A 161 2.64 -2.72 10.97
C TYR A 161 2.69 -4.09 11.64
N ASP A 162 1.54 -4.74 11.76
CA ASP A 162 1.48 -6.17 12.06
C ASP A 162 1.81 -6.96 10.78
N VAL A 163 3.08 -7.34 10.66
CA VAL A 163 3.58 -8.07 9.48
C VAL A 163 2.98 -9.47 9.33
N SER A 164 2.37 -10.02 10.38
CA SER A 164 1.69 -11.31 10.32
C SER A 164 0.43 -11.27 9.46
N LEU A 165 -0.12 -10.08 9.21
CA LEU A 165 -1.27 -9.86 8.36
C LEU A 165 -0.91 -9.74 6.88
N ILE A 166 0.37 -9.54 6.56
CA ILE A 166 0.82 -9.37 5.17
C ILE A 166 0.75 -10.71 4.44
N ARG A 167 0.16 -10.70 3.26
CA ARG A 167 -0.01 -11.85 2.37
C ARG A 167 0.71 -11.62 1.06
N LYS A 168 1.50 -12.59 0.59
CA LYS A 168 2.08 -12.57 -0.76
C LYS A 168 0.93 -12.63 -1.78
N VAL A 169 1.02 -11.80 -2.81
CA VAL A 169 0.10 -11.83 -3.95
C VAL A 169 0.72 -12.74 -5.01
N PRO A 170 0.06 -13.86 -5.37
CA PRO A 170 0.60 -14.78 -6.37
C PRO A 170 0.74 -14.10 -7.73
N GLN A 171 1.93 -14.23 -8.33
CA GLN A 171 2.26 -13.66 -9.63
C GLN A 171 2.69 -14.78 -10.58
N ARG A 172 1.99 -14.93 -11.70
CA ARG A 172 2.34 -15.84 -12.80
C ARG A 172 2.05 -15.13 -14.12
N TRP A 173 3.11 -14.77 -14.79
CA TRP A 173 3.06 -14.10 -16.07
C TRP A 173 3.70 -15.02 -17.10
N ASP A 174 2.88 -15.59 -17.97
CA ASP A 174 3.38 -16.37 -19.10
C ASP A 174 4.27 -15.44 -19.94
N GLU A 175 5.46 -15.90 -20.27
CA GLU A 175 6.28 -15.22 -21.29
C GLU A 175 5.42 -15.22 -22.56
N ARG A 176 4.87 -14.06 -22.89
CA ARG A 176 4.23 -13.92 -24.21
C ARG A 176 5.30 -14.24 -25.23
N PRO A 177 5.09 -15.27 -26.08
CA PRO A 177 6.05 -15.49 -27.17
C PRO A 177 6.23 -14.15 -27.88
N ALA A 178 7.51 -13.72 -28.02
CA ALA A 178 7.87 -12.52 -28.74
C ALA A 178 7.07 -12.55 -30.05
N LYS A 179 6.32 -11.49 -30.35
CA LYS A 179 5.59 -11.37 -31.60
C LYS A 179 6.59 -11.71 -32.69
N ALA A 180 6.43 -12.88 -33.33
CA ALA A 180 7.18 -13.24 -34.50
C ALA A 180 7.04 -12.06 -35.47
N GLY A 181 8.16 -11.39 -35.75
CA GLY A 181 8.21 -10.28 -36.66
C GLY A 181 7.60 -10.73 -37.98
N GLY A 182 6.44 -10.18 -38.33
CA GLY A 182 5.89 -10.31 -39.65
C GLY A 182 6.83 -9.61 -40.61
N THR A 183 7.63 -10.40 -41.32
CA THR A 183 8.28 -10.01 -42.55
C THR A 183 7.19 -9.94 -43.60
N GLN A 184 6.87 -8.78 -44.11
CA GLN A 184 6.54 -8.51 -45.52
C GLN A 184 6.83 -7.06 -45.84
#